data_9837299cc2b40ec9b3eff837710a45fa
#
_entry.id   9837299cc2b40ec9b3eff837710a45fa
#
_cell.length_a   1.000
_cell.length_b   1.000
_cell.length_c   1.000
_cell.angle_alpha   90.00
_cell.angle_beta   90.00
_cell.angle_gamma   90.00
#
_symmetry.space_group_name_H-M   'P 1'
#
loop_
_entity.id
_entity.type
_entity.pdbx_description
1 polymer ?
#
loop_
_entity_poly.entity_id
_entity_poly.type
_entity_poly.pdbx_seq_one_letter_code
_entity_poly.pdbx_strand_id
1 'polypeptide(L)'
;MVLLIHHPVSAASRKVRIIMAEKRMLFVLKEEEPWKPSQDLYKLNPSGEVPVFVFDGNVIAGNYAITEFLEEVNREIRLMPADPKQKAEVRRLIEWFDVKFMREVNRNI
;
A
#
# COMPACT_ATOMS: atom_id res chain seq x y z
N MET A 1 13.41 -4.51 11.00
CA MET A 1 13.28 -3.18 10.42
C MET A 1 12.18 -3.16 9.38
N VAL A 2 11.40 -2.11 9.36
CA VAL A 2 10.30 -1.94 8.41
C VAL A 2 10.70 -0.88 7.38
N LEU A 3 10.63 -1.22 6.11
CA LEU A 3 10.97 -0.33 5.01
C LEU A 3 9.78 -0.24 4.05
N LEU A 4 9.42 0.99 3.69
CA LEU A 4 8.41 1.23 2.66
C LEU A 4 9.07 1.92 1.48
N ILE A 5 9.02 1.29 0.33
CA ILE A 5 9.47 1.87 -0.93
C ILE A 5 8.26 2.55 -1.55
N HIS A 6 8.38 3.86 -1.79
CA HIS A 6 7.23 4.69 -2.12
C HIS A 6 7.59 5.83 -3.06
N HIS A 7 6.59 6.59 -3.46
CA HIS A 7 6.77 7.91 -4.07
C HIS A 7 5.69 8.86 -3.54
N PRO A 8 6.05 10.12 -3.23
CA PRO A 8 5.09 11.08 -2.64
C PRO A 8 3.87 11.35 -3.50
N VAL A 9 4.01 11.28 -4.83
CA VAL A 9 2.89 11.53 -5.75
C VAL A 9 1.98 10.33 -5.92
N SER A 10 2.46 9.13 -5.55
CA SER A 10 1.66 7.90 -5.67
C SER A 10 0.54 7.88 -4.62
N ALA A 11 -0.72 7.85 -5.07
CA ALA A 11 -1.87 7.75 -4.19
C ALA A 11 -1.85 6.44 -3.40
N ALA A 12 -1.45 5.34 -4.03
CA ALA A 12 -1.33 4.05 -3.36
C ALA A 12 -0.27 4.07 -2.27
N SER A 13 0.89 4.70 -2.53
CA SER A 13 1.93 4.87 -1.51
C SER A 13 1.45 5.72 -0.34
N ARG A 14 0.74 6.81 -0.63
CA ARG A 14 0.20 7.69 0.41
C ARG A 14 -0.77 6.93 1.32
N LYS A 15 -1.65 6.12 0.74
CA LYS A 15 -2.60 5.31 1.49
C LYS A 15 -1.87 4.40 2.48
N VAL A 16 -0.83 3.70 2.03
CA VAL A 16 -0.06 2.81 2.90
C VAL A 16 0.63 3.60 4.01
N ARG A 17 1.23 4.75 3.69
CA ARG A 17 1.88 5.60 4.70
C ARG A 17 0.90 6.07 5.78
N ILE A 18 -0.31 6.46 5.37
CA ILE A 18 -1.34 6.89 6.32
C ILE A 18 -1.73 5.73 7.23
N ILE A 19 -1.94 4.54 6.67
CA ILE A 19 -2.30 3.36 7.47
C ILE A 19 -1.20 3.02 8.47
N MET A 20 0.06 3.04 8.04
CA MET A 20 1.18 2.76 8.94
C MET A 20 1.27 3.80 10.06
N ALA A 21 1.04 5.08 9.74
CA ALA A 21 1.04 6.13 10.74
C ALA A 21 -0.11 5.97 11.73
N GLU A 22 -1.31 5.64 11.26
CA GLU A 22 -2.46 5.39 12.12
C GLU A 22 -2.23 4.19 13.05
N LYS A 23 -1.53 3.19 12.57
CA LYS A 23 -1.15 2.01 13.38
C LYS A 23 0.07 2.25 14.25
N ARG A 24 0.61 3.46 14.25
CA ARG A 24 1.77 3.86 15.06
C ARG A 24 3.00 3.00 14.81
N MET A 25 3.18 2.59 13.56
CA MET A 25 4.34 1.80 13.18
C MET A 25 5.53 2.70 12.90
N LEU A 26 6.71 2.25 13.33
CA LEU A 26 7.98 2.90 12.97
C LEU A 26 8.45 2.29 11.65
N PHE A 27 8.79 3.15 10.69
CA PHE A 27 9.23 2.66 9.39
C PHE A 27 10.20 3.65 8.73
N VAL A 28 10.99 3.12 7.80
CA VAL A 28 11.92 3.89 6.99
C VAL A 28 11.34 4.00 5.58
N LEU A 29 11.41 5.19 5.00
CA LEU A 29 10.96 5.43 3.63
C LEU A 29 12.13 5.41 2.66
N LYS A 30 11.95 4.74 1.53
CA LYS A 30 12.87 4.81 0.40
C LYS A 30 12.09 5.23 -0.83
N GLU A 31 12.51 6.32 -1.46
CA GLU A 31 11.82 6.88 -2.61
C GLU A 31 12.26 6.20 -3.91
N GLU A 32 11.29 5.88 -4.77
CA GLU A 32 11.53 5.37 -6.12
C GLU A 32 10.68 6.17 -7.10
N GLU A 33 11.17 6.34 -8.31
CA GLU A 33 10.44 7.05 -9.37
C GLU A 33 9.60 6.03 -10.17
N PRO A 34 8.25 6.04 -10.03
CA PRO A 34 7.41 5.04 -10.71
C PRO A 34 7.52 5.09 -12.24
N TRP A 35 7.85 6.26 -12.78
CA TRP A 35 8.01 6.43 -14.23
C TRP A 35 9.38 5.97 -14.73
N LYS A 36 10.29 5.68 -13.84
CA LYS A 36 11.64 5.20 -14.17
C LYS A 36 12.11 4.26 -13.05
N PRO A 37 11.49 3.07 -12.91
CA PRO A 37 11.85 2.17 -11.82
C PRO A 37 13.30 1.68 -11.94
N SER A 38 13.97 1.57 -10.79
CA SER A 38 15.32 1.04 -10.74
C SER A 38 15.32 -0.48 -10.91
N GLN A 39 16.49 -1.04 -11.21
CA GLN A 39 16.64 -2.49 -11.26
C GLN A 39 16.36 -3.12 -9.90
N ASP A 40 16.74 -2.44 -8.82
CA ASP A 40 16.47 -2.92 -7.46
C ASP A 40 14.98 -3.03 -7.20
N LEU A 41 14.19 -2.04 -7.65
CA LEU A 41 12.75 -2.10 -7.52
C LEU A 41 12.17 -3.28 -8.32
N TYR A 42 12.62 -3.48 -9.55
CA TYR A 42 12.15 -4.59 -10.36
C TYR A 42 12.46 -5.96 -9.74
N LYS A 43 13.58 -6.07 -9.02
CA LYS A 43 13.91 -7.32 -8.30
C LYS A 43 12.91 -7.61 -7.18
N LEU A 44 12.42 -6.58 -6.51
CA LEU A 44 11.45 -6.71 -5.42
C LEU A 44 10.03 -6.86 -5.94
N ASN A 45 9.72 -6.14 -7.00
CA ASN A 45 8.38 -6.16 -7.61
C ASN A 45 8.52 -6.12 -9.13
N PRO A 46 8.25 -7.24 -9.82
CA PRO A 46 8.42 -7.30 -11.27
C PRO A 46 7.59 -6.29 -12.06
N SER A 47 6.47 -5.81 -11.50
CA SER A 47 5.67 -4.77 -12.16
C SER A 47 6.35 -3.40 -12.14
N GLY A 48 7.35 -3.21 -11.28
CA GLY A 48 8.04 -1.93 -11.13
C GLY A 48 7.21 -0.86 -10.46
N GLU A 49 6.09 -1.22 -9.86
CA GLU A 49 5.19 -0.27 -9.21
C GLU A 49 5.50 -0.13 -7.72
N VAL A 50 5.15 1.04 -7.17
CA VAL A 50 5.17 1.30 -5.73
C VAL A 50 3.72 1.31 -5.24
N PRO A 51 3.46 1.04 -3.97
CA PRO A 51 4.39 0.79 -2.88
C PRO A 51 4.90 -0.64 -2.81
N VAL A 52 6.06 -0.83 -2.18
CA VAL A 52 6.58 -2.14 -1.80
C VAL A 52 6.97 -2.09 -0.33
N PHE A 53 6.51 -3.06 0.42
CA PHE A 53 6.73 -3.15 1.86
C PHE A 53 7.73 -4.27 2.15
N VAL A 54 8.77 -3.95 2.94
CA VAL A 54 9.79 -4.93 3.32
C VAL A 54 9.84 -5.02 4.84
N PHE A 55 9.68 -6.23 5.35
CA PHE A 55 9.66 -6.49 6.78
C PHE A 55 10.44 -7.76 7.07
N ASP A 56 11.57 -7.63 7.78
CA ASP A 56 12.43 -8.76 8.17
C ASP A 56 12.73 -9.71 7.00
N GLY A 57 13.07 -9.15 5.84
CA GLY A 57 13.40 -9.93 4.66
C GLY A 57 12.20 -10.38 3.83
N ASN A 58 10.98 -10.18 4.32
CA ASN A 58 9.77 -10.49 3.57
C ASN A 58 9.38 -9.28 2.73
N VAL A 59 9.04 -9.52 1.47
CA VAL A 59 8.67 -8.48 0.52
C VAL A 59 7.20 -8.64 0.15
N ILE A 60 6.43 -7.57 0.34
CA ILE A 60 5.01 -7.55 -0.02
C ILE A 60 4.81 -6.39 -1.00
N ALA A 61 4.34 -6.69 -2.20
CA ALA A 61 4.13 -5.70 -3.24
C ALA A 61 2.64 -5.48 -3.48
N GLY A 62 2.29 -4.23 -3.74
CA GLY A 62 0.92 -3.84 -4.03
C GLY A 62 0.18 -3.33 -2.79
N ASN A 63 -0.55 -2.22 -2.98
CA ASN A 63 -1.17 -1.56 -1.82
C ASN A 63 -2.24 -2.44 -1.15
N TYR A 64 -3.00 -3.21 -1.92
CA TYR A 64 -4.04 -4.07 -1.33
C TYR A 64 -3.41 -5.15 -0.46
N ALA A 65 -2.39 -5.85 -0.98
CA ALA A 65 -1.71 -6.90 -0.22
C ALA A 65 -1.06 -6.33 1.05
N ILE A 66 -0.43 -5.17 0.94
CA ILE A 66 0.22 -4.51 2.07
C ILE A 66 -0.80 -4.13 3.15
N THR A 67 -1.90 -3.49 2.75
CA THR A 67 -2.89 -3.03 3.73
C THR A 67 -3.60 -4.18 4.43
N GLU A 68 -3.89 -5.26 3.71
CA GLU A 68 -4.46 -6.45 4.34
C GLU A 68 -3.47 -7.11 5.30
N PHE A 69 -2.20 -7.18 4.91
CA PHE A 69 -1.15 -7.72 5.77
C PHE A 69 -1.01 -6.90 7.05
N LEU A 70 -0.99 -5.57 6.94
CA LEU A 70 -0.86 -4.70 8.11
C LEU A 70 -2.03 -4.86 9.06
N GLU A 71 -3.24 -5.04 8.54
CA GLU A 71 -4.42 -5.26 9.37
C GLU A 71 -4.35 -6.59 10.11
N GLU A 72 -3.79 -7.61 9.49
CA GLU A 72 -3.66 -8.92 10.10
C GLU A 72 -2.58 -8.98 11.19
N VAL A 73 -1.45 -8.29 11.00
CA VAL A 73 -0.33 -8.37 11.93
C VAL A 73 -0.37 -7.31 13.03
N ASN A 74 -1.02 -6.18 12.78
CA ASN A 74 -1.17 -5.13 13.80
C ASN A 74 -2.63 -5.03 14.22
N ARG A 75 -3.00 -5.86 15.20
CA ARG A 75 -4.39 -5.96 15.67
C ARG A 75 -4.72 -5.00 16.81
N GLU A 76 -3.73 -4.34 17.37
CA GLU A 76 -3.97 -3.40 18.45
C GLU A 76 -4.74 -2.17 18.00
N ILE A 77 -4.43 -1.69 16.79
CA ILE A 77 -5.12 -0.56 16.19
C ILE A 77 -5.78 -1.06 14.90
N ARG A 78 -7.04 -1.43 15.02
CA ARG A 78 -7.81 -1.96 13.89
C ARG A 78 -8.39 -0.81 13.08
N LEU A 79 -8.20 -0.85 11.76
CA LEU A 79 -8.78 0.11 10.84
C LEU A 79 -9.94 -0.51 10.04
N MET A 80 -10.03 -1.84 10.07
CA MET A 80 -11.09 -2.58 9.39
C MET A 80 -12.15 -3.00 10.42
N PRO A 81 -13.46 -2.91 10.11
CA PRO A 81 -14.49 -3.38 11.04
C PRO A 81 -14.39 -4.88 11.25
N ALA A 82 -14.88 -5.36 12.40
CA ALA A 82 -14.83 -6.77 12.73
C ALA A 82 -15.91 -7.57 12.01
N ASP A 83 -17.06 -6.95 11.73
CA ASP A 83 -18.20 -7.61 11.09
C ASP A 83 -17.90 -7.94 9.63
N PRO A 84 -18.12 -9.20 9.19
CA PRO A 84 -17.83 -9.57 7.81
C PRO A 84 -18.59 -8.77 6.75
N LYS A 85 -19.83 -8.41 7.02
CA LYS A 85 -20.63 -7.62 6.08
C LYS A 85 -20.07 -6.20 5.94
N GLN A 86 -19.67 -5.59 7.07
CA GLN A 86 -19.06 -4.28 7.05
C GLN A 86 -17.68 -4.31 6.39
N LYS A 87 -16.91 -5.39 6.61
CA LYS A 87 -15.65 -5.59 5.91
C LYS A 87 -15.83 -5.64 4.40
N ALA A 88 -16.84 -6.36 3.95
CA ALA A 88 -17.14 -6.47 2.53
C ALA A 88 -17.45 -5.10 1.92
N GLU A 89 -18.22 -4.28 2.63
CA GLU A 89 -18.55 -2.93 2.16
C GLU A 89 -17.32 -2.03 2.09
N VAL A 90 -16.45 -2.09 3.09
CA VAL A 90 -15.19 -1.32 3.08
C VAL A 90 -14.32 -1.75 1.90
N ARG A 91 -14.20 -3.07 1.69
CA ARG A 91 -13.39 -3.59 0.58
C ARG A 91 -13.95 -3.20 -0.78
N ARG A 92 -15.27 -3.13 -0.91
CA ARG A 92 -15.93 -2.65 -2.12
C ARG A 92 -15.54 -1.21 -2.42
N LEU A 93 -15.54 -0.35 -1.41
CA LEU A 93 -15.16 1.05 -1.55
C LEU A 93 -13.68 1.19 -1.90
N ILE A 94 -12.81 0.38 -1.27
CA ILE A 94 -11.39 0.37 -1.57
C ILE A 94 -11.17 -0.01 -3.04
N GLU A 95 -11.83 -1.06 -3.50
CA GLU A 95 -11.70 -1.50 -4.89
C GLU A 95 -12.18 -0.41 -5.86
N TRP A 96 -13.29 0.24 -5.53
CA TRP A 96 -13.80 1.32 -6.36
C TRP A 96 -12.79 2.46 -6.49
N PHE A 97 -12.19 2.88 -5.35
CA PHE A 97 -11.18 3.95 -5.37
C PHE A 97 -9.89 3.52 -6.06
N ASP A 98 -9.38 2.35 -5.74
CA ASP A 98 -8.06 1.93 -6.21
C ASP A 98 -8.09 1.55 -7.70
N VAL A 99 -9.17 0.97 -8.16
CA VAL A 99 -9.24 0.43 -9.53
C VAL A 99 -9.98 1.37 -10.46
N LYS A 100 -11.24 1.70 -10.14
CA LYS A 100 -12.07 2.45 -11.08
C LYS A 100 -11.81 3.94 -11.04
N PHE A 101 -11.90 4.54 -9.85
CA PHE A 101 -11.79 6.00 -9.72
C PHE A 101 -10.40 6.49 -10.15
N MET A 102 -9.36 5.86 -9.62
CA MET A 102 -7.98 6.28 -9.94
C MET A 102 -7.66 6.07 -11.41
N ARG A 103 -8.18 5.01 -12.01
CA ARG A 103 -8.00 4.77 -13.45
C ARG A 103 -8.61 5.89 -14.28
N GLU A 104 -9.83 6.30 -13.95
CA GLU A 104 -10.51 7.37 -14.67
C GLU A 104 -9.84 8.72 -14.49
N VAL A 105 -9.42 9.02 -13.26
CA VAL A 105 -8.71 10.27 -12.98
C VAL A 105 -7.39 10.32 -13.74
N ASN A 106 -6.60 9.26 -13.69
CA ASN A 106 -5.31 9.20 -14.36
C ASN A 106 -5.45 9.25 -15.89
N ARG A 107 -6.54 8.71 -16.42
CA ARG A 107 -6.80 8.72 -17.87
C ARG A 107 -7.06 10.13 -18.39
N ASN A 108 -7.61 11.00 -17.55
CA ASN A 108 -8.00 12.35 -17.93
C ASN A 108 -6.95 13.42 -17.56
N ILE A 109 -5.83 13.01 -17.03
CA ILE A 109 -4.68 13.85 -16.77
C ILE A 109 -3.70 13.69 -17.92
#